data_a921a460255d181c2beed64beaabbceb
#
_entry.id   a921a460255d181c2beed64beaabbceb
#
_cell.length_a   1.000
_cell.length_b   1.000
_cell.length_c   1.000
_cell.angle_alpha   90.00
_cell.angle_beta   90.00
_cell.angle_gamma   90.00
#
_symmetry.space_group_name_H-M   'P 1'
#
loop_
_entity.id
_entity.type
_entity.pdbx_description
1 polymer ?
#
loop_
_entity_poly.entity_id
_entity_poly.type
_entity_poly.pdbx_seq_one_letter_code
_entity_poly.pdbx_strand_id
1 'polypeptide(L)'
;MQTIKPDKYFRSSLSLDFEKIKHLEALDEKKPWIDLFFLYIFTYAVVSISVYLTKNISLLFYPVLIFFIAGRQGAFLQLIHEASHNLISKNVKKNNFFGSWLTSYLLGVNYKGYTSGHLEHHKYTATPYEPKADSEKYIIVDFKDPKLYLLFLKD
;
A
#
# COMPACT_ATOMS: atom_id res chain seq x y z
N MET A 1 -1.82 21.51 21.26
CA MET A 1 -2.33 21.01 19.97
C MET A 1 -3.79 21.44 19.89
N GLN A 2 -4.09 22.52 19.17
CA GLN A 2 -5.48 22.96 19.01
C GLN A 2 -6.15 22.04 17.99
N THR A 3 -7.10 21.24 18.43
CA THR A 3 -8.00 20.52 17.54
C THR A 3 -8.87 21.56 16.83
N ILE A 4 -8.63 21.76 15.54
CA ILE A 4 -9.50 22.57 14.68
C ILE A 4 -10.83 21.83 14.65
N LYS A 5 -11.80 22.31 15.43
CA LYS A 5 -13.18 21.80 15.33
C LYS A 5 -13.70 22.25 13.95
N PRO A 6 -14.13 21.33 13.09
CA PRO A 6 -14.70 21.72 11.80
C PRO A 6 -15.85 22.70 12.05
N ASP A 7 -15.83 23.81 11.29
CA ASP A 7 -16.77 24.90 11.43
C ASP A 7 -18.21 24.38 11.33
N LYS A 8 -19.08 24.89 12.20
CA LYS A 8 -20.51 24.55 12.25
C LYS A 8 -21.20 24.79 10.89
N TYR A 9 -20.71 25.75 10.11
CA TYR A 9 -21.21 26.06 8.77
C TYR A 9 -20.83 24.98 7.71
N PHE A 10 -19.66 24.38 7.81
CA PHE A 10 -19.26 23.29 6.91
C PHE A 10 -20.10 22.04 7.13
N ARG A 11 -20.53 21.78 8.37
CA ARG A 11 -21.40 20.64 8.68
C ARG A 11 -22.85 20.84 8.22
N SER A 12 -23.35 22.07 8.20
CA SER A 12 -24.72 22.36 7.80
C SER A 12 -24.94 22.44 6.29
N SER A 13 -23.88 22.73 5.52
CA SER A 13 -23.95 22.82 4.06
C SER A 13 -23.92 21.46 3.34
N LEU A 14 -23.40 20.44 4.02
CA LEU A 14 -23.28 19.10 3.48
C LEU A 14 -24.36 18.19 4.05
N SER A 15 -25.58 18.38 4.09
CA SER A 15 -26.68 17.50 4.59
C SER A 15 -26.26 16.00 4.80
N LEU A 16 -25.13 15.80 5.49
CA LEU A 16 -24.52 14.51 5.69
C LEU A 16 -25.32 13.74 6.75
N ASP A 17 -25.85 12.61 6.36
CA ASP A 17 -26.47 11.66 7.28
C ASP A 17 -25.38 10.99 8.12
N PHE A 18 -25.18 11.49 9.34
CA PHE A 18 -24.13 11.01 10.25
C PHE A 18 -24.30 9.53 10.63
N GLU A 19 -25.52 9.04 10.73
CA GLU A 19 -25.76 7.62 11.00
C GLU A 19 -25.31 6.76 9.81
N LYS A 20 -25.55 7.22 8.61
CA LYS A 20 -25.10 6.56 7.39
C LYS A 20 -23.57 6.58 7.28
N ILE A 21 -22.92 7.70 7.59
CA ILE A 21 -21.46 7.82 7.62
C ILE A 21 -20.87 6.84 8.64
N LYS A 22 -21.39 6.82 9.85
CA LYS A 22 -20.95 5.91 10.92
C LYS A 22 -21.08 4.44 10.51
N HIS A 23 -22.13 4.10 9.78
CA HIS A 23 -22.31 2.75 9.25
C HIS A 23 -21.28 2.43 8.17
N LEU A 24 -20.92 3.40 7.30
CA LEU A 24 -19.90 3.23 6.26
C LEU A 24 -18.47 3.16 6.83
N GLU A 25 -18.22 3.82 7.96
CA GLU A 25 -16.95 3.77 8.70
C GLU A 25 -16.78 2.49 9.53
N ALA A 26 -17.79 1.62 9.59
CA ALA A 26 -17.72 0.37 10.34
C ALA A 26 -16.67 -0.56 9.72
N LEU A 27 -15.64 -0.86 10.50
CA LEU A 27 -14.54 -1.72 10.07
C LEU A 27 -15.02 -3.17 9.91
N ASP A 28 -14.95 -3.71 8.70
CA ASP A 28 -15.13 -5.14 8.44
C ASP A 28 -13.80 -5.87 8.62
N GLU A 29 -13.57 -6.41 9.81
CA GLU A 29 -12.33 -7.12 10.12
C GLU A 29 -12.16 -8.45 9.39
N LYS A 30 -13.19 -8.97 8.70
CA LYS A 30 -13.10 -10.24 7.96
C LYS A 30 -12.64 -10.03 6.53
N LYS A 31 -13.13 -8.96 5.90
CA LYS A 31 -12.86 -8.68 4.49
C LYS A 31 -11.37 -8.66 4.13
N PRO A 32 -10.47 -7.96 4.85
CA PRO A 32 -9.05 -7.94 4.50
C PRO A 32 -8.38 -9.31 4.50
N TRP A 33 -8.82 -10.23 5.37
CA TRP A 33 -8.30 -11.60 5.41
C TRP A 33 -8.76 -12.44 4.22
N ILE A 34 -10.00 -12.25 3.80
CA ILE A 34 -10.57 -12.88 2.61
C ILE A 34 -9.84 -12.35 1.37
N ASP A 35 -9.68 -11.03 1.25
CA ASP A 35 -8.98 -10.38 0.14
C ASP A 35 -7.53 -10.88 0.06
N LEU A 36 -6.83 -10.98 1.19
CA LEU A 36 -5.47 -11.51 1.25
C LEU A 36 -5.41 -12.97 0.79
N PHE A 37 -6.33 -13.81 1.24
CA PHE A 37 -6.40 -15.23 0.85
C PHE A 37 -6.53 -15.37 -0.68
N PHE A 38 -7.46 -14.64 -1.29
CA PHE A 38 -7.62 -14.67 -2.73
C PHE A 38 -6.42 -14.06 -3.46
N LEU A 39 -5.80 -13.01 -2.90
CA LEU A 39 -4.59 -12.41 -3.48
C LEU A 39 -3.45 -13.42 -3.52
N TYR A 40 -3.24 -14.22 -2.46
CA TYR A 40 -2.24 -15.27 -2.44
C TYR A 40 -2.51 -16.35 -3.48
N ILE A 41 -3.74 -16.89 -3.53
CA ILE A 41 -4.12 -17.93 -4.51
C ILE A 41 -3.90 -17.41 -5.93
N PHE A 42 -4.36 -16.20 -6.21
CA PHE A 42 -4.24 -15.62 -7.54
C PHE A 42 -2.78 -15.35 -7.92
N THR A 43 -1.97 -14.86 -6.97
CA THR A 43 -0.52 -14.64 -7.17
C THR A 43 0.19 -15.96 -7.46
N TYR A 44 -0.11 -17.00 -6.67
CA TYR A 44 0.46 -18.33 -6.90
C TYR A 44 0.08 -18.89 -8.27
N ALA A 45 -1.18 -18.77 -8.68
CA ALA A 45 -1.65 -19.20 -9.98
C ALA A 45 -0.93 -18.45 -11.12
N VAL A 46 -0.82 -17.12 -11.02
CA VAL A 46 -0.10 -16.30 -12.00
C VAL A 46 1.36 -16.72 -12.11
N VAL A 47 2.06 -16.89 -10.99
CA VAL A 47 3.47 -17.33 -11.00
C VAL A 47 3.61 -18.73 -11.61
N SER A 48 2.74 -19.67 -11.24
CA SER A 48 2.79 -21.05 -11.76
C SER A 48 2.54 -21.10 -13.26
N ILE A 49 1.52 -20.38 -13.74
CA ILE A 49 1.22 -20.26 -15.18
C ILE A 49 2.40 -19.60 -15.89
N SER A 50 2.99 -18.56 -15.29
CA SER A 50 4.15 -17.85 -15.82
C SER A 50 5.34 -18.80 -16.06
N VAL A 51 5.68 -19.58 -15.04
CA VAL A 51 6.79 -20.56 -15.13
C VAL A 51 6.48 -21.61 -16.19
N TYR A 52 5.25 -22.11 -16.25
CA TYR A 52 4.84 -23.09 -17.23
C TYR A 52 4.96 -22.58 -18.66
N LEU A 53 4.36 -21.41 -18.95
CA LEU A 53 4.36 -20.80 -20.28
C LEU A 53 5.77 -20.46 -20.75
N THR A 54 6.59 -19.89 -19.88
CA THR A 54 7.97 -19.52 -20.21
C THR A 54 8.84 -20.74 -20.51
N LYS A 55 8.70 -21.81 -19.72
CA LYS A 55 9.50 -23.03 -19.91
C LYS A 55 9.06 -23.88 -21.09
N ASN A 56 7.75 -24.00 -21.34
CA ASN A 56 7.23 -25.00 -22.24
C ASN A 56 6.71 -24.43 -23.59
N ILE A 57 6.48 -23.11 -23.65
CA ILE A 57 5.91 -22.50 -24.85
C ILE A 57 6.88 -21.48 -25.47
N SER A 58 7.10 -20.33 -24.82
CA SER A 58 7.98 -19.29 -25.36
C SER A 58 8.36 -18.24 -24.33
N LEU A 59 9.61 -17.77 -24.40
CA LEU A 59 10.07 -16.60 -23.64
C LEU A 59 9.35 -15.30 -23.99
N LEU A 60 8.66 -15.23 -25.13
CA LEU A 60 7.86 -14.07 -25.55
C LEU A 60 6.70 -13.79 -24.60
N PHE A 61 6.26 -14.76 -23.79
CA PHE A 61 5.27 -14.53 -22.73
C PHE A 61 5.81 -13.78 -21.53
N TYR A 62 7.13 -13.71 -21.35
CA TYR A 62 7.77 -13.13 -20.17
C TYR A 62 7.35 -11.68 -19.88
N PRO A 63 7.32 -10.73 -20.85
CA PRO A 63 6.87 -9.36 -20.58
C PRO A 63 5.42 -9.27 -20.09
N VAL A 64 4.53 -10.09 -20.65
CA VAL A 64 3.12 -10.13 -20.24
C VAL A 64 2.99 -10.61 -18.81
N LEU A 65 3.78 -11.61 -18.44
CA LEU A 65 3.80 -12.20 -17.11
C LEU A 65 4.36 -11.23 -16.06
N ILE A 66 5.40 -10.46 -16.40
CA ILE A 66 5.92 -9.39 -15.54
C ILE A 66 4.83 -8.38 -15.23
N PHE A 67 4.04 -7.97 -16.22
CA PHE A 67 2.92 -7.04 -16.03
C PHE A 67 1.91 -7.55 -15.00
N PHE A 68 1.51 -8.82 -15.10
CA PHE A 68 0.58 -9.41 -14.13
C PHE A 68 1.18 -9.55 -12.73
N ILE A 69 2.46 -9.91 -12.62
CA ILE A 69 3.16 -10.01 -11.33
C ILE A 69 3.27 -8.63 -10.68
N ALA A 70 3.64 -7.60 -11.45
CA ALA A 70 3.71 -6.22 -10.95
C ALA A 70 2.35 -5.73 -10.43
N GLY A 71 1.25 -6.07 -11.11
CA GLY A 71 -0.10 -5.79 -10.62
C GLY A 71 -0.41 -6.47 -9.28
N ARG A 72 0.12 -7.66 -9.02
CA ARG A 72 -0.03 -8.35 -7.72
C ARG A 72 0.77 -7.66 -6.62
N GLN A 73 1.98 -7.20 -6.93
CA GLN A 73 2.78 -6.41 -5.98
C GLN A 73 2.04 -5.13 -5.57
N GLY A 74 1.40 -4.43 -6.52
CA GLY A 74 0.56 -3.26 -6.22
C GLY A 74 -0.60 -3.57 -5.27
N ALA A 75 -1.25 -4.73 -5.43
CA ALA A 75 -2.31 -5.16 -4.52
C ALA A 75 -1.81 -5.45 -3.10
N PHE A 76 -0.63 -6.04 -2.94
CA PHE A 76 0.01 -6.19 -1.61
C PHE A 76 0.36 -4.83 -0.99
N LEU A 77 0.89 -3.88 -1.78
CA LEU A 77 1.18 -2.52 -1.31
C LEU A 77 -0.08 -1.81 -0.81
N GLN A 78 -1.24 -2.00 -1.46
CA GLN A 78 -2.50 -1.46 -0.98
C GLN A 78 -2.88 -2.03 0.39
N LEU A 79 -2.70 -3.33 0.61
CA LEU A 79 -2.97 -3.94 1.93
C LEU A 79 -1.98 -3.47 3.01
N ILE A 80 -0.72 -3.21 2.65
CA ILE A 80 0.27 -2.59 3.54
C ILE A 80 -0.19 -1.18 3.94
N HIS A 81 -0.67 -0.40 2.97
CA HIS A 81 -1.20 0.93 3.18
C HIS A 81 -2.39 0.91 4.16
N GLU A 82 -3.37 0.06 3.96
CA GLU A 82 -4.51 -0.07 4.86
C GLU A 82 -4.11 -0.54 6.27
N ALA A 83 -3.16 -1.47 6.35
CA ALA A 83 -2.60 -1.88 7.62
C ALA A 83 -1.91 -0.72 8.36
N SER A 84 -1.21 0.16 7.64
CA SER A 84 -0.56 1.35 8.22
C SER A 84 -1.54 2.32 8.87
N HIS A 85 -2.78 2.35 8.39
CA HIS A 85 -3.89 3.12 8.96
C HIS A 85 -4.71 2.38 10.02
N ASN A 86 -4.31 1.17 10.41
CA ASN A 86 -5.05 0.30 11.32
C ASN A 86 -6.47 -0.08 10.83
N LEU A 87 -6.63 -0.22 9.51
CA LEU A 87 -7.92 -0.55 8.89
C LEU A 87 -8.16 -2.06 8.72
N ILE A 88 -7.18 -2.91 9.06
CA ILE A 88 -7.33 -4.37 8.97
C ILE A 88 -8.04 -4.92 10.19
N SER A 89 -7.73 -4.42 11.39
CA SER A 89 -8.31 -4.86 12.66
C SER A 89 -8.22 -3.76 13.71
N LYS A 90 -9.21 -3.71 14.60
CA LYS A 90 -9.17 -2.88 15.81
C LYS A 90 -8.06 -3.30 16.76
N ASN A 91 -7.61 -4.55 16.67
CA ASN A 91 -6.49 -5.06 17.45
C ASN A 91 -5.16 -4.70 16.75
N VAL A 92 -4.42 -3.76 17.33
CA VAL A 92 -3.13 -3.27 16.78
C VAL A 92 -2.11 -4.39 16.55
N LYS A 93 -2.07 -5.42 17.41
CA LYS A 93 -1.13 -6.54 17.23
C LYS A 93 -1.49 -7.38 15.99
N LYS A 94 -2.79 -7.65 15.79
CA LYS A 94 -3.28 -8.35 14.58
C LYS A 94 -3.01 -7.53 13.33
N ASN A 95 -3.26 -6.24 13.41
CA ASN A 95 -3.01 -5.31 12.32
C ASN A 95 -1.53 -5.26 11.92
N ASN A 96 -0.63 -5.13 12.90
CA ASN A 96 0.81 -5.12 12.66
C ASN A 96 1.33 -6.47 12.16
N PHE A 97 0.79 -7.59 12.65
CA PHE A 97 1.12 -8.92 12.13
C PHE A 97 0.74 -9.06 10.65
N PHE A 98 -0.47 -8.64 10.30
CA PHE A 98 -0.94 -8.64 8.91
C PHE A 98 -0.03 -7.77 8.02
N GLY A 99 0.21 -6.53 8.41
CA GLY A 99 1.03 -5.58 7.65
C GLY A 99 2.48 -6.02 7.51
N SER A 100 3.11 -6.55 8.59
CA SER A 100 4.51 -6.94 8.56
C SER A 100 4.73 -8.28 7.87
N TRP A 101 4.09 -9.35 8.38
CA TRP A 101 4.42 -10.72 8.00
C TRP A 101 3.67 -11.22 6.79
N LEU A 102 2.40 -10.82 6.66
CA LEU A 102 1.54 -11.35 5.60
C LEU A 102 1.55 -10.49 4.34
N THR A 103 2.09 -9.28 4.38
CA THR A 103 2.13 -8.41 3.20
C THR A 103 3.51 -7.85 2.92
N SER A 104 4.10 -7.07 3.84
CA SER A 104 5.36 -6.37 3.62
C SER A 104 6.56 -7.28 3.42
N TYR A 105 6.65 -8.37 4.20
CA TYR A 105 7.77 -9.31 4.12
C TYR A 105 7.96 -9.90 2.73
N LEU A 106 6.87 -10.21 2.03
CA LEU A 106 6.90 -10.74 0.67
C LEU A 106 7.49 -9.77 -0.37
N LEU A 107 7.37 -8.48 -0.11
CA LEU A 107 7.86 -7.43 -0.99
C LEU A 107 9.22 -6.87 -0.55
N GLY A 108 9.80 -7.37 0.54
CA GLY A 108 11.02 -6.81 1.12
C GLY A 108 10.82 -5.41 1.71
N VAL A 109 9.58 -5.00 2.04
CA VAL A 109 9.26 -3.69 2.59
C VAL A 109 9.39 -3.70 4.10
N ASN A 110 10.09 -2.72 4.66
CA ASN A 110 10.10 -2.49 6.11
C ASN A 110 8.79 -1.83 6.54
N TYR A 111 7.84 -2.63 7.07
CA TYR A 111 6.53 -2.15 7.47
C TYR A 111 6.56 -1.00 8.48
N LYS A 112 7.44 -1.03 9.48
CA LYS A 112 7.54 0.04 10.47
C LYS A 112 8.04 1.34 9.86
N GLY A 113 9.07 1.26 9.03
CA GLY A 113 9.61 2.41 8.31
C GLY A 113 8.58 3.00 7.35
N TYR A 114 7.90 2.15 6.59
CA TYR A 114 6.80 2.56 5.73
C TYR A 114 5.70 3.27 6.51
N THR A 115 5.18 2.65 7.57
CA THR A 115 4.08 3.20 8.39
C THR A 115 4.46 4.55 9.00
N SER A 116 5.68 4.67 9.54
CA SER A 116 6.16 5.93 10.12
C SER A 116 6.22 7.05 9.09
N GLY A 117 6.88 6.80 7.96
CA GLY A 117 7.00 7.80 6.89
C GLY A 117 5.65 8.17 6.27
N HIS A 118 4.78 7.17 6.07
CA HIS A 118 3.46 7.37 5.50
C HIS A 118 2.54 8.20 6.40
N LEU A 119 2.51 7.93 7.70
CA LEU A 119 1.72 8.72 8.65
C LEU A 119 2.29 10.13 8.85
N GLU A 120 3.61 10.29 8.76
CA GLU A 120 4.25 11.60 8.77
C GLU A 120 3.89 12.40 7.50
N HIS A 121 3.88 11.76 6.34
CA HIS A 121 3.39 12.35 5.10
C HIS A 121 1.95 12.85 5.27
N HIS A 122 1.03 12.03 5.75
CA HIS A 122 -0.35 12.46 6.00
C HIS A 122 -0.46 13.64 6.97
N LYS A 123 0.38 13.67 8.00
CA LYS A 123 0.37 14.76 9.00
C LYS A 123 0.81 16.09 8.42
N TYR A 124 1.73 16.08 7.47
CA TYR A 124 2.34 17.28 6.92
C TYR A 124 2.00 17.54 5.45
N THR A 125 1.14 16.75 4.85
CA THR A 125 0.71 16.89 3.44
C THR A 125 0.32 18.34 3.14
N ALA A 126 0.82 18.86 2.03
CA ALA A 126 0.62 20.24 1.56
C ALA A 126 1.11 21.32 2.52
N THR A 127 2.03 21.02 3.42
CA THR A 127 2.69 22.00 4.29
C THR A 127 4.18 22.14 3.92
N PRO A 128 4.86 23.25 4.32
CA PRO A 128 6.31 23.37 4.15
C PRO A 128 7.15 22.34 4.92
N TYR A 129 6.52 21.60 5.82
CA TYR A 129 7.14 20.58 6.68
C TYR A 129 6.92 19.15 6.14
N GLU A 130 6.27 19.03 4.99
CA GLU A 130 6.10 17.73 4.34
C GLU A 130 7.49 17.11 4.11
N PRO A 131 7.71 15.85 4.55
CA PRO A 131 8.97 15.17 4.32
C PRO A 131 9.26 15.12 2.82
N LYS A 132 10.20 15.93 2.35
CA LYS A 132 10.60 15.98 0.92
C LYS A 132 11.14 14.64 0.42
N ALA A 133 11.48 13.76 1.35
CA ALA A 133 12.12 12.49 1.05
C ALA A 133 11.30 11.57 0.14
N ASP A 134 9.97 11.62 0.20
CA ASP A 134 9.18 10.67 -0.57
C ASP A 134 8.81 11.21 -1.96
N SER A 135 8.47 12.50 -2.08
CA SER A 135 8.14 13.07 -3.39
C SER A 135 9.37 13.23 -4.30
N GLU A 136 10.52 13.60 -3.74
CA GLU A 136 11.74 13.76 -4.54
C GLU A 136 12.45 12.44 -4.84
N LYS A 137 12.37 11.43 -3.97
CA LYS A 137 12.91 10.09 -4.22
C LYS A 137 12.12 9.31 -5.28
N TYR A 138 10.83 9.58 -5.43
CA TYR A 138 9.98 8.84 -6.37
C TYR A 138 9.72 9.57 -7.70
N ILE A 139 10.01 10.88 -7.80
CA ILE A 139 9.58 11.68 -8.95
C ILE A 139 10.65 11.90 -10.00
N ILE A 140 11.94 11.82 -9.70
CA ILE A 140 12.97 12.04 -10.72
C ILE A 140 13.97 10.89 -10.72
N VAL A 141 13.49 9.77 -11.20
CA VAL A 141 14.40 8.76 -11.71
C VAL A 141 14.81 9.19 -13.12
N ASP A 142 15.84 9.99 -13.23
CA ASP A 142 16.53 10.13 -14.51
C ASP A 142 17.25 8.80 -14.78
N PHE A 143 16.61 7.95 -15.57
CA PHE A 143 17.17 6.65 -15.98
C PHE A 143 18.53 6.76 -16.71
N LYS A 144 18.95 7.98 -17.04
CA LYS A 144 20.26 8.29 -17.64
C LYS A 144 21.31 8.60 -16.57
N ASP A 145 20.94 8.82 -15.31
CA ASP A 145 21.91 9.07 -14.24
C ASP A 145 22.51 7.74 -13.74
N PRO A 146 23.81 7.48 -13.99
CA PRO A 146 24.45 6.24 -13.52
C PRO A 146 24.49 6.12 -11.99
N LYS A 147 24.33 7.20 -11.25
CA LYS A 147 24.23 7.20 -9.77
C LYS A 147 22.98 6.49 -9.28
N LEU A 148 21.91 6.42 -10.10
CA LEU A 148 20.72 5.68 -9.78
C LEU A 148 21.02 4.19 -9.54
N TYR A 149 21.86 3.61 -10.39
CA TYR A 149 22.23 2.20 -10.28
C TYR A 149 23.08 1.93 -9.04
N LEU A 150 23.85 2.92 -8.57
CA LEU A 150 24.62 2.82 -7.33
C LEU A 150 23.72 2.92 -6.07
N LEU A 151 22.58 3.59 -6.14
CA LEU A 151 21.60 3.63 -5.05
C LEU A 151 20.92 2.27 -4.85
N PHE A 152 20.63 1.54 -5.92
CA PHE A 152 20.07 0.18 -5.83
C PHE A 152 21.06 -0.87 -5.30
N LEU A 153 22.36 -0.57 -5.33
CA LEU A 153 23.40 -1.48 -4.82
C LEU A 153 23.78 -1.19 -3.36
N LYS A 154 23.21 -0.12 -2.75
CA LYS A 154 23.60 0.36 -1.43
C LYS A 154 22.58 0.06 -0.34
N ASP A 155 21.37 -0.37 -0.71
CA ASP A 155 20.29 -0.86 0.16
C ASP A 155 20.30 -2.39 0.16
#